data_2198cbf94befd17978f0098fdf75135b
#
_entry.id   2198cbf94befd17978f0098fdf75135b
#
_cell.length_a   1.000
_cell.length_b   1.000
_cell.length_c   1.000
_cell.angle_alpha   90.00
_cell.angle_beta   90.00
_cell.angle_gamma   90.00
#
_symmetry.space_group_name_H-M   'P 1'
#
loop_
_entity.id
_entity.type
_entity.pdbx_description
1 polymer ?
#
loop_
_entity_poly.entity_id
_entity_poly.type
_entity_poly.pdbx_seq_one_letter_code
_entity_poly.pdbx_strand_id
1 'polypeptide(L)'
;MITIYFTDNRLSFAPMEYTPTEAERVVSESEVTSANIDNLFDTCNSIVVLSTDYSAAFDRFAARFEWVEAAGGVVENTQGQVLMIFRRGRWDLPKGHIDAGEDAQCAAIREISEETGVTGLNFVDYLGNTLHAYNVYGEWELKSTHWFAFSCSEAQTTPQAEEDITLAEWVDSKKLTECMTNSYPTIRQIVYEYKHRS
;
A
#
# COMPACT_ATOMS: atom_id res chain seq x y z
N MET A 1 7.12 -14.88 -1.09
CA MET A 1 7.92 -13.65 -1.27
C MET A 1 7.25 -12.55 -0.47
N ILE A 2 8.03 -11.74 0.27
CA ILE A 2 7.55 -10.58 1.03
C ILE A 2 8.20 -9.34 0.42
N THR A 3 7.41 -8.32 0.07
CA THR A 3 7.90 -7.11 -0.60
C THR A 3 7.58 -5.88 0.23
N ILE A 4 8.59 -5.04 0.45
CA ILE A 4 8.49 -3.73 1.09
C ILE A 4 8.71 -2.67 0.01
N TYR A 5 7.86 -1.67 -0.03
CA TYR A 5 7.99 -0.52 -0.92
C TYR A 5 8.62 0.68 -0.20
N PHE A 6 9.51 1.38 -0.90
CA PHE A 6 10.16 2.62 -0.49
C PHE A 6 9.85 3.67 -1.55
N THR A 7 8.71 4.31 -1.45
CA THR A 7 8.12 5.18 -2.48
C THR A 7 7.94 4.43 -3.81
N ASP A 8 8.85 4.58 -4.78
CA ASP A 8 8.83 3.91 -6.08
C ASP A 8 9.83 2.73 -6.17
N ASN A 9 10.63 2.52 -5.11
CA ASN A 9 11.58 1.43 -5.00
C ASN A 9 10.98 0.23 -4.26
N ARG A 10 11.55 -0.95 -4.44
CA ARG A 10 11.11 -2.15 -3.71
C ARG A 10 12.27 -3.02 -3.25
N LEU A 11 12.13 -3.59 -2.06
CA LEU A 11 12.97 -4.62 -1.50
C LEU A 11 12.12 -5.87 -1.27
N SER A 12 12.53 -7.00 -1.84
CA SER A 12 11.82 -8.27 -1.71
C SER A 12 12.69 -9.31 -1.01
N PHE A 13 12.07 -10.08 -0.11
CA PHE A 13 12.65 -11.27 0.49
C PHE A 13 11.99 -12.49 -0.16
N ALA A 14 12.79 -13.33 -0.80
CA ALA A 14 12.31 -14.44 -1.60
C ALA A 14 13.05 -15.75 -1.29
N PRO A 15 12.43 -16.93 -1.53
CA PRO A 15 13.10 -18.21 -1.39
C PRO A 15 14.24 -18.36 -2.38
N MET A 16 15.19 -19.27 -2.08
CA MET A 16 16.37 -19.51 -2.93
C MET A 16 16.02 -19.97 -4.35
N GLU A 17 14.85 -20.57 -4.56
CA GLU A 17 14.34 -21.04 -5.85
C GLU A 17 13.76 -19.91 -6.71
N TYR A 18 13.56 -18.73 -6.15
CA TYR A 18 13.09 -17.56 -6.92
C TYR A 18 14.13 -17.19 -7.98
N THR A 19 13.67 -16.98 -9.19
CA THR A 19 14.50 -16.52 -10.31
C THR A 19 14.32 -15.02 -10.50
N PRO A 20 15.30 -14.19 -10.10
CA PRO A 20 15.22 -12.75 -10.28
C PRO A 20 15.16 -12.37 -11.77
N THR A 21 14.43 -11.32 -12.09
CA THR A 21 14.39 -10.72 -13.42
C THR A 21 15.63 -9.87 -13.66
N GLU A 22 15.90 -9.50 -14.93
CA GLU A 22 17.01 -8.60 -15.29
C GLU A 22 16.92 -7.20 -14.62
N ALA A 23 15.71 -6.80 -14.23
CA ALA A 23 15.46 -5.52 -13.53
C ALA A 23 15.70 -5.60 -12.01
N GLU A 24 16.00 -6.78 -11.47
CA GLU A 24 16.18 -7.02 -10.05
C GLU A 24 17.64 -7.27 -9.69
N ARG A 25 18.15 -6.50 -8.76
CA ARG A 25 19.49 -6.72 -8.19
C ARG A 25 19.40 -7.64 -6.99
N VAL A 26 20.14 -8.75 -7.04
CA VAL A 26 20.30 -9.66 -5.89
C VAL A 26 21.37 -9.13 -4.96
N VAL A 27 21.07 -9.07 -3.67
CA VAL A 27 21.99 -8.69 -2.60
C VAL A 27 21.92 -9.70 -1.45
N SER A 28 22.97 -9.75 -0.63
CA SER A 28 22.95 -10.55 0.61
C SER A 28 22.14 -9.83 1.70
N GLU A 29 21.63 -10.58 2.67
CA GLU A 29 20.94 -10.02 3.84
C GLU A 29 21.82 -9.03 4.62
N SER A 30 23.14 -9.27 4.69
CA SER A 30 24.08 -8.39 5.39
C SER A 30 24.28 -7.02 4.71
N GLU A 31 23.97 -6.90 3.43
CA GLU A 31 24.02 -5.64 2.68
C GLU A 31 22.78 -4.76 2.92
N VAL A 32 21.69 -5.36 3.44
CA VAL A 32 20.43 -4.65 3.62
C VAL A 32 20.29 -4.23 5.09
N THR A 33 20.61 -2.98 5.36
CA THR A 33 20.49 -2.39 6.71
C THR A 33 19.70 -1.08 6.64
N SER A 34 19.04 -0.67 7.72
CA SER A 34 18.35 0.62 7.76
C SER A 34 19.29 1.81 7.48
N ALA A 35 20.58 1.68 7.84
CA ALA A 35 21.57 2.73 7.64
C ALA A 35 22.01 2.92 6.17
N ASN A 36 21.81 1.93 5.29
CA ASN A 36 22.24 2.00 3.89
C ASN A 36 21.13 1.81 2.87
N ILE A 37 19.85 1.83 3.30
CA ILE A 37 18.69 1.65 2.43
C ILE A 37 18.70 2.65 1.27
N ASP A 38 18.95 3.91 1.55
CA ASP A 38 18.95 4.95 0.50
C ASP A 38 19.98 4.64 -0.59
N ASN A 39 21.19 4.22 -0.18
CA ASN A 39 22.28 3.88 -1.11
C ASN A 39 22.02 2.57 -1.90
N LEU A 40 21.19 1.67 -1.36
CA LEU A 40 20.87 0.42 -2.07
C LEU A 40 20.11 0.69 -3.36
N PHE A 41 19.32 1.73 -3.40
CA PHE A 41 18.49 2.09 -4.56
C PHE A 41 19.16 3.06 -5.55
N ASP A 42 20.39 3.50 -5.31
CA ASP A 42 21.10 4.44 -6.20
C ASP A 42 21.27 3.91 -7.64
N THR A 43 21.36 2.60 -7.80
CA THR A 43 21.63 1.97 -9.11
C THR A 43 20.50 1.08 -9.63
N CYS A 44 19.51 0.77 -8.80
CA CYS A 44 18.43 -0.15 -9.14
C CYS A 44 17.24 0.06 -8.22
N ASN A 45 16.04 0.17 -8.81
CA ASN A 45 14.78 0.40 -8.06
C ASN A 45 14.16 -0.90 -7.51
N SER A 46 14.73 -2.07 -7.81
CA SER A 46 14.21 -3.36 -7.38
C SER A 46 15.32 -4.26 -6.87
N ILE A 47 15.25 -4.60 -5.60
CA ILE A 47 16.26 -5.40 -4.89
C ILE A 47 15.62 -6.66 -4.35
N VAL A 48 16.34 -7.78 -4.43
CA VAL A 48 15.90 -9.07 -3.91
C VAL A 48 16.96 -9.66 -2.99
N VAL A 49 16.55 -10.07 -1.81
CA VAL A 49 17.30 -10.90 -0.87
C VAL A 49 16.82 -12.34 -1.03
N LEU A 50 17.69 -13.23 -1.47
CA LEU A 50 17.41 -14.67 -1.53
C LEU A 50 17.79 -15.32 -0.21
N SER A 51 16.89 -16.11 0.39
CA SER A 51 17.15 -16.81 1.64
C SER A 51 16.44 -18.16 1.68
N THR A 52 17.03 -19.14 2.35
CA THR A 52 16.37 -20.42 2.65
C THR A 52 15.21 -20.26 3.62
N ASP A 53 15.28 -19.23 4.46
CA ASP A 53 14.18 -18.77 5.32
C ASP A 53 13.99 -17.27 5.13
N TYR A 54 13.31 -16.93 4.04
CA TYR A 54 13.06 -15.53 3.67
C TYR A 54 12.09 -14.83 4.63
N SER A 55 11.25 -15.58 5.36
CA SER A 55 10.38 -14.98 6.39
C SER A 55 11.20 -14.52 7.58
N ALA A 56 12.09 -15.38 8.11
CA ALA A 56 12.98 -14.98 9.21
C ALA A 56 13.97 -13.87 8.78
N ALA A 57 14.41 -13.84 7.51
CA ALA A 57 15.24 -12.76 6.99
C ALA A 57 14.47 -11.42 6.97
N PHE A 58 13.21 -11.44 6.55
CA PHE A 58 12.32 -10.29 6.64
C PHE A 58 12.10 -9.85 8.09
N ASP A 59 11.81 -10.77 9.01
CA ASP A 59 11.57 -10.45 10.43
C ASP A 59 12.78 -9.75 11.07
N ARG A 60 14.01 -10.23 10.78
CA ARG A 60 15.25 -9.57 11.23
C ARG A 60 15.45 -8.18 10.64
N PHE A 61 15.01 -7.98 9.41
CA PHE A 61 15.03 -6.66 8.78
C PHE A 61 13.98 -5.74 9.39
N ALA A 62 12.74 -6.20 9.49
CA ALA A 62 11.59 -5.45 10.00
C ALA A 62 11.75 -5.03 11.47
N ALA A 63 12.43 -5.84 12.29
CA ALA A 63 12.71 -5.53 13.70
C ALA A 63 13.53 -4.23 13.94
N ARG A 64 14.03 -3.61 12.86
CA ARG A 64 14.79 -2.35 12.91
C ARG A 64 13.93 -1.12 12.65
N PHE A 65 12.65 -1.33 12.38
CA PHE A 65 11.67 -0.30 12.06
C PHE A 65 10.64 -0.19 13.19
N GLU A 66 10.09 1.01 13.35
CA GLU A 66 8.84 1.13 14.08
C GLU A 66 7.71 0.55 13.23
N TRP A 67 6.98 -0.41 13.80
CA TRP A 67 5.88 -1.08 13.11
C TRP A 67 4.59 -0.28 13.26
N VAL A 68 3.97 0.07 12.14
CA VAL A 68 2.74 0.86 12.08
C VAL A 68 1.66 0.05 11.36
N GLU A 69 0.49 -0.09 12.01
CA GLU A 69 -0.67 -0.72 11.40
C GLU A 69 -1.61 0.32 10.81
N ALA A 70 -2.10 0.05 9.59
CA ALA A 70 -3.06 0.87 8.88
C ALA A 70 -4.10 0.00 8.17
N ALA A 71 -5.24 0.60 7.82
CA ALA A 71 -6.27 -0.06 7.05
C ALA A 71 -6.91 0.90 6.05
N GLY A 72 -7.40 0.37 4.94
CA GLY A 72 -8.07 1.13 3.90
C GLY A 72 -8.78 0.23 2.90
N GLY A 73 -9.29 0.79 1.84
CA GLY A 73 -10.07 -0.03 0.91
C GLY A 73 -10.20 0.47 -0.51
N VAL A 74 -10.52 -0.50 -1.37
CA VAL A 74 -11.08 -0.27 -2.68
C VAL A 74 -12.60 -0.26 -2.55
N VAL A 75 -13.22 0.87 -2.84
CA VAL A 75 -14.69 1.01 -2.79
C VAL A 75 -15.23 1.11 -4.22
N GLU A 76 -16.19 0.25 -4.56
CA GLU A 76 -16.88 0.31 -5.84
C GLU A 76 -18.35 0.69 -5.64
N ASN A 77 -18.83 1.65 -6.45
CA ASN A 77 -20.23 2.05 -6.42
C ASN A 77 -21.10 1.17 -7.36
N THR A 78 -22.42 1.39 -7.32
CA THR A 78 -23.39 0.66 -8.15
C THR A 78 -23.22 0.89 -9.66
N GLN A 79 -22.40 1.85 -10.09
CA GLN A 79 -22.09 2.13 -11.49
C GLN A 79 -20.76 1.48 -11.93
N GLY A 80 -20.10 0.70 -11.06
CA GLY A 80 -18.81 0.07 -11.31
C GLY A 80 -17.63 1.06 -11.30
N GLN A 81 -17.80 2.21 -10.65
CA GLN A 81 -16.74 3.20 -10.47
C GLN A 81 -16.01 2.96 -9.15
N VAL A 82 -14.71 3.21 -9.13
CA VAL A 82 -13.84 3.06 -7.95
C VAL A 82 -13.59 4.42 -7.31
N LEU A 83 -13.66 4.48 -5.98
CA LEU A 83 -13.33 5.68 -5.21
C LEU A 83 -11.81 5.86 -5.15
N MET A 84 -11.34 7.01 -5.61
CA MET A 84 -9.94 7.40 -5.56
C MET A 84 -9.80 8.75 -4.86
N ILE A 85 -8.69 8.92 -4.13
CA ILE A 85 -8.30 10.21 -3.55
C ILE A 85 -7.06 10.75 -4.27
N PHE A 86 -6.89 12.07 -4.30
CA PHE A 86 -5.68 12.71 -4.78
C PHE A 86 -5.04 13.51 -3.65
N ARG A 87 -3.85 13.07 -3.22
CA ARG A 87 -3.09 13.72 -2.14
C ARG A 87 -1.61 13.80 -2.49
N ARG A 88 -0.95 14.87 -2.08
CA ARG A 88 0.50 15.08 -2.29
C ARG A 88 0.96 14.84 -3.73
N GLY A 89 0.11 15.20 -4.72
CA GLY A 89 0.43 15.08 -6.14
C GLY A 89 0.28 13.68 -6.75
N ARG A 90 -0.29 12.70 -6.01
CA ARG A 90 -0.52 11.32 -6.49
C ARG A 90 -1.94 10.85 -6.21
N TRP A 91 -2.41 9.95 -7.07
CA TRP A 91 -3.62 9.18 -6.82
C TRP A 91 -3.36 8.08 -5.81
N ASP A 92 -4.29 7.91 -4.88
CA ASP A 92 -4.19 6.98 -3.76
C ASP A 92 -5.58 6.37 -3.48
N LEU A 93 -5.61 5.36 -2.61
CA LEU A 93 -6.83 4.82 -2.02
C LEU A 93 -6.98 5.34 -0.59
N PRO A 94 -8.22 5.57 -0.12
CA PRO A 94 -8.45 6.04 1.24
C PRO A 94 -7.98 5.01 2.27
N LYS A 95 -7.23 5.46 3.29
CA LYS A 95 -6.61 4.64 4.33
C LYS A 95 -5.98 5.48 5.43
N GLY A 96 -5.97 4.97 6.63
CA GLY A 96 -5.24 5.59 7.72
C GLY A 96 -4.88 4.61 8.83
N HIS A 97 -4.46 5.11 9.97
CA HIS A 97 -3.97 4.30 11.08
C HIS A 97 -5.08 3.50 11.75
N ILE A 98 -4.74 2.32 12.25
CA ILE A 98 -5.63 1.53 13.13
C ILE A 98 -5.45 2.05 14.55
N ASP A 99 -6.53 2.50 15.18
CA ASP A 99 -6.50 2.97 16.56
C ASP A 99 -6.31 1.82 17.55
N ALA A 100 -5.81 2.13 18.73
CA ALA A 100 -5.56 1.11 19.76
C ALA A 100 -6.86 0.37 20.13
N GLY A 101 -6.87 -0.95 19.88
CA GLY A 101 -8.01 -1.83 20.14
C GLY A 101 -9.09 -1.82 19.04
N GLU A 102 -8.87 -1.11 17.94
CA GLU A 102 -9.76 -1.11 16.79
C GLU A 102 -9.49 -2.34 15.89
N ASP A 103 -10.53 -2.90 15.32
CA ASP A 103 -10.43 -3.93 14.28
C ASP A 103 -10.07 -3.30 12.94
N ALA A 104 -9.21 -3.98 12.15
CA ALA A 104 -8.71 -3.43 10.89
C ALA A 104 -9.82 -3.12 9.87
N GLN A 105 -10.89 -3.92 9.81
CA GLN A 105 -12.02 -3.62 8.92
C GLN A 105 -12.81 -2.41 9.40
N CYS A 106 -12.98 -2.25 10.71
CA CYS A 106 -13.61 -1.06 11.30
C CYS A 106 -12.78 0.20 11.02
N ALA A 107 -11.46 0.12 11.20
CA ALA A 107 -10.54 1.20 10.85
C ALA A 107 -10.65 1.60 9.38
N ALA A 108 -10.67 0.63 8.46
CA ALA A 108 -10.83 0.90 7.03
C ALA A 108 -12.15 1.65 6.73
N ILE A 109 -13.26 1.24 7.35
CA ILE A 109 -14.57 1.91 7.17
C ILE A 109 -14.52 3.34 7.71
N ARG A 110 -13.93 3.55 8.89
CA ARG A 110 -13.78 4.88 9.51
C ARG A 110 -12.92 5.79 8.63
N GLU A 111 -11.74 5.34 8.23
CA GLU A 111 -10.80 6.12 7.42
C GLU A 111 -11.37 6.48 6.05
N ILE A 112 -12.03 5.53 5.37
CA ILE A 112 -12.70 5.82 4.10
C ILE A 112 -13.76 6.91 4.30
N SER A 113 -14.53 6.83 5.39
CA SER A 113 -15.58 7.82 5.67
C SER A 113 -15.00 9.20 6.02
N GLU A 114 -13.93 9.25 6.82
CA GLU A 114 -13.25 10.49 7.21
C GLU A 114 -12.58 11.17 6.02
N GLU A 115 -11.80 10.43 5.23
CA GLU A 115 -11.05 10.97 4.09
C GLU A 115 -11.92 11.37 2.90
N THR A 116 -13.11 10.75 2.73
CA THR A 116 -13.92 10.92 1.51
C THR A 116 -15.36 11.33 1.72
N GLY A 117 -15.87 11.33 2.95
CA GLY A 117 -17.28 11.57 3.27
C GLY A 117 -18.22 10.43 2.90
N VAL A 118 -17.73 9.35 2.29
CA VAL A 118 -18.55 8.22 1.86
C VAL A 118 -18.94 7.35 3.04
N THR A 119 -20.22 6.99 3.13
CA THR A 119 -20.80 6.16 4.19
C THR A 119 -21.58 4.97 3.61
N GLY A 120 -22.11 4.09 4.46
CA GLY A 120 -22.91 2.95 4.00
C GLY A 120 -22.10 1.91 3.24
N LEU A 121 -20.84 1.72 3.64
CA LEU A 121 -19.93 0.74 3.08
C LEU A 121 -20.36 -0.68 3.45
N ASN A 122 -20.46 -1.57 2.46
CA ASN A 122 -20.71 -2.98 2.65
C ASN A 122 -19.44 -3.77 2.35
N PHE A 123 -18.97 -4.54 3.32
CA PHE A 123 -17.81 -5.42 3.14
C PHE A 123 -18.05 -6.44 2.02
N VAL A 124 -17.07 -6.61 1.17
CA VAL A 124 -17.10 -7.59 0.05
C VAL A 124 -16.02 -8.64 0.26
N ASP A 125 -14.75 -8.22 0.50
CA ASP A 125 -13.64 -9.16 0.57
C ASP A 125 -12.42 -8.53 1.27
N TYR A 126 -11.48 -9.37 1.73
CA TYR A 126 -10.14 -8.97 2.15
C TYR A 126 -9.16 -9.13 1.01
N LEU A 127 -8.44 -8.08 0.66
CA LEU A 127 -7.53 -8.05 -0.50
C LEU A 127 -6.07 -8.38 -0.15
N GLY A 128 -5.76 -8.51 1.14
CA GLY A 128 -4.39 -8.71 1.61
C GLY A 128 -3.80 -7.45 2.25
N ASN A 129 -2.48 -7.47 2.43
CA ASN A 129 -1.76 -6.34 2.98
C ASN A 129 -0.59 -5.91 2.09
N THR A 130 -0.19 -4.65 2.24
CA THR A 130 1.03 -4.10 1.62
C THR A 130 1.94 -3.52 2.69
N LEU A 131 3.25 -3.59 2.44
CA LEU A 131 4.27 -3.05 3.33
C LEU A 131 4.93 -1.84 2.66
N HIS A 132 4.97 -0.72 3.38
CA HIS A 132 5.61 0.51 2.92
C HIS A 132 6.51 1.06 4.02
N ALA A 133 7.79 1.26 3.70
CA ALA A 133 8.76 1.88 4.60
C ALA A 133 9.01 3.34 4.20
N TYR A 134 9.09 4.21 5.18
CA TYR A 134 9.39 5.62 5.02
C TYR A 134 10.15 6.16 6.22
N ASN A 135 10.89 7.25 6.02
CA ASN A 135 11.67 7.88 7.07
C ASN A 135 10.92 9.09 7.64
N VAL A 136 10.74 9.10 8.96
CA VAL A 136 10.12 10.21 9.70
C VAL A 136 11.15 10.83 10.61
N TYR A 137 11.65 12.00 10.24
CA TYR A 137 12.65 12.76 11.02
C TYR A 137 13.91 11.97 11.43
N GLY A 138 14.33 11.00 10.60
CA GLY A 138 15.52 10.18 10.84
C GLY A 138 15.23 8.78 11.39
N GLU A 139 14.01 8.50 11.75
CA GLU A 139 13.55 7.16 12.17
C GLU A 139 12.78 6.46 11.06
N TRP A 140 13.03 5.18 10.87
CA TRP A 140 12.35 4.39 9.86
C TRP A 140 11.10 3.72 10.42
N GLU A 141 9.98 3.96 9.75
CA GLU A 141 8.72 3.27 10.00
C GLU A 141 8.43 2.25 8.90
N LEU A 142 7.86 1.09 9.28
CA LEU A 142 7.36 0.08 8.39
C LEU A 142 5.85 -0.05 8.60
N LYS A 143 5.10 0.51 7.65
CA LYS A 143 3.64 0.50 7.68
C LYS A 143 3.09 -0.73 6.97
N SER A 144 2.34 -1.55 7.70
CA SER A 144 1.50 -2.63 7.18
C SER A 144 0.09 -2.09 6.96
N THR A 145 -0.36 -2.03 5.72
CA THR A 145 -1.73 -1.57 5.42
C THR A 145 -2.59 -2.77 5.01
N HIS A 146 -3.65 -3.02 5.78
CA HIS A 146 -4.67 -4.00 5.48
C HIS A 146 -5.69 -3.43 4.49
N TRP A 147 -5.92 -4.13 3.39
CA TRP A 147 -6.78 -3.69 2.32
C TRP A 147 -8.05 -4.52 2.22
N PHE A 148 -9.17 -3.82 2.11
CA PHE A 148 -10.49 -4.42 1.99
C PHE A 148 -11.19 -3.94 0.72
N ALA A 149 -12.08 -4.77 0.16
CA ALA A 149 -13.01 -4.38 -0.87
C ALA A 149 -14.36 -4.07 -0.23
N PHE A 150 -14.95 -2.95 -0.62
CA PHE A 150 -16.29 -2.54 -0.21
C PHE A 150 -17.15 -2.18 -1.42
N SER A 151 -18.46 -2.37 -1.27
CA SER A 151 -19.45 -1.80 -2.19
C SER A 151 -20.22 -0.67 -1.50
N CYS A 152 -20.66 0.30 -2.29
CA CYS A 152 -21.38 1.45 -1.78
C CYS A 152 -22.43 1.94 -2.79
N SER A 153 -23.52 2.53 -2.30
CA SER A 153 -24.54 3.22 -3.13
C SER A 153 -24.41 4.75 -3.09
N GLU A 154 -23.51 5.28 -2.26
CA GLU A 154 -23.29 6.73 -2.12
C GLU A 154 -22.64 7.29 -3.39
N ALA A 155 -23.12 8.45 -3.84
CA ALA A 155 -22.59 9.12 -5.02
C ALA A 155 -21.77 10.38 -4.69
N GLN A 156 -22.00 10.97 -3.51
CA GLN A 156 -21.34 12.21 -3.10
C GLN A 156 -20.05 11.91 -2.35
N THR A 157 -19.03 12.73 -2.60
CA THR A 157 -17.74 12.68 -1.92
C THR A 157 -17.38 14.05 -1.39
N THR A 158 -16.65 14.08 -0.27
CA THR A 158 -16.11 15.30 0.34
C THR A 158 -14.67 15.00 0.78
N PRO A 159 -13.65 15.55 0.10
CA PRO A 159 -12.26 15.29 0.48
C PRO A 159 -11.93 15.95 1.82
N GLN A 160 -11.19 15.26 2.68
CA GLN A 160 -10.68 15.76 3.96
C GLN A 160 -9.42 16.61 3.72
N ALA A 161 -9.59 17.93 3.70
CA ALA A 161 -8.50 18.85 3.37
C ALA A 161 -7.35 18.84 4.42
N GLU A 162 -7.66 18.52 5.67
CA GLU A 162 -6.70 18.43 6.78
C GLU A 162 -5.66 17.32 6.55
N GLU A 163 -5.98 16.31 5.73
CA GLU A 163 -5.11 15.20 5.35
C GLU A 163 -4.39 15.44 4.00
N ASP A 164 -4.31 16.67 3.53
CA ASP A 164 -3.77 17.04 2.21
C ASP A 164 -4.54 16.41 1.03
N ILE A 165 -5.78 15.94 1.25
CA ILE A 165 -6.62 15.36 0.20
C ILE A 165 -7.31 16.49 -0.55
N THR A 166 -6.95 16.65 -1.81
CA THR A 166 -7.49 17.72 -2.66
C THR A 166 -8.65 17.27 -3.54
N LEU A 167 -8.76 15.96 -3.81
CA LEU A 167 -9.87 15.35 -4.54
C LEU A 167 -10.26 14.03 -3.90
N ALA A 168 -11.56 13.74 -3.90
CA ALA A 168 -12.13 12.42 -3.66
C ALA A 168 -13.15 12.19 -4.79
N GLU A 169 -12.91 11.23 -5.68
CA GLU A 169 -13.68 11.06 -6.91
C GLU A 169 -14.03 9.61 -7.20
N TRP A 170 -15.22 9.38 -7.72
CA TRP A 170 -15.61 8.14 -8.37
C TRP A 170 -15.06 8.11 -9.80
N VAL A 171 -14.16 7.17 -10.09
CA VAL A 171 -13.51 7.06 -11.39
C VAL A 171 -13.96 5.79 -12.12
N ASP A 172 -14.27 5.91 -13.40
CA ASP A 172 -14.55 4.77 -14.27
C ASP A 172 -13.27 3.98 -14.60
N SER A 173 -13.41 2.87 -15.29
CA SER A 173 -12.28 1.99 -15.62
C SER A 173 -11.21 2.67 -16.49
N LYS A 174 -11.59 3.62 -17.35
CA LYS A 174 -10.66 4.37 -18.19
C LYS A 174 -9.85 5.34 -17.34
N LYS A 175 -10.52 6.17 -16.55
CA LYS A 175 -9.87 7.13 -15.65
C LYS A 175 -9.05 6.43 -14.59
N LEU A 176 -9.49 5.26 -14.06
CA LEU A 176 -8.71 4.46 -13.14
C LEU A 176 -7.37 4.03 -13.74
N THR A 177 -7.35 3.62 -15.02
CA THR A 177 -6.10 3.30 -15.73
C THR A 177 -5.17 4.52 -15.81
N GLU A 178 -5.72 5.71 -16.06
CA GLU A 178 -4.95 6.96 -16.05
C GLU A 178 -4.42 7.29 -14.64
N CYS A 179 -5.24 7.14 -13.60
CA CYS A 179 -4.83 7.33 -12.20
C CYS A 179 -3.64 6.43 -11.82
N MET A 180 -3.64 5.17 -12.29
CA MET A 180 -2.56 4.21 -11.99
C MET A 180 -1.21 4.64 -12.56
N THR A 181 -1.15 5.49 -13.58
CA THR A 181 0.13 6.03 -14.11
C THR A 181 0.82 6.97 -13.12
N ASN A 182 0.06 7.57 -12.20
CA ASN A 182 0.55 8.49 -11.16
C ASN A 182 0.11 8.05 -9.75
N SER A 183 0.16 6.75 -9.48
CA SER A 183 -0.12 6.16 -8.17
C SER A 183 1.12 5.49 -7.59
N TYR A 184 1.09 5.22 -6.28
CA TYR A 184 2.12 4.42 -5.62
C TYR A 184 2.10 2.96 -6.10
N PRO A 185 3.24 2.26 -6.11
CA PRO A 185 3.30 0.83 -6.47
C PRO A 185 2.36 -0.05 -5.64
N THR A 186 2.24 0.22 -4.33
CA THR A 186 1.31 -0.46 -3.42
C THR A 186 -0.15 -0.34 -3.88
N ILE A 187 -0.55 0.86 -4.33
CA ILE A 187 -1.90 1.12 -4.81
C ILE A 187 -2.16 0.40 -6.14
N ARG A 188 -1.19 0.43 -7.05
CA ARG A 188 -1.26 -0.33 -8.31
C ARG A 188 -1.43 -1.83 -8.05
N GLN A 189 -0.69 -2.37 -7.08
CA GLN A 189 -0.80 -3.76 -6.67
C GLN A 189 -2.22 -4.08 -6.17
N ILE A 190 -2.74 -3.31 -5.22
CA ILE A 190 -4.06 -3.58 -4.61
C ILE A 190 -5.19 -3.41 -5.64
N VAL A 191 -5.13 -2.41 -6.51
CA VAL A 191 -6.11 -2.26 -7.59
C VAL A 191 -6.03 -3.43 -8.59
N TYR A 192 -4.83 -3.94 -8.87
CA TYR A 192 -4.65 -5.13 -9.68
C TYR A 192 -5.28 -6.38 -9.02
N GLU A 193 -4.96 -6.65 -7.75
CA GLU A 193 -5.54 -7.75 -6.96
C GLU A 193 -7.07 -7.66 -6.92
N TYR A 194 -7.60 -6.45 -6.68
CA TYR A 194 -9.04 -6.20 -6.69
C TYR A 194 -9.69 -6.60 -8.03
N LYS A 195 -9.08 -6.24 -9.17
CA LYS A 195 -9.64 -6.51 -10.50
C LYS A 195 -9.51 -7.94 -10.98
N HIS A 196 -8.56 -8.71 -10.43
CA HIS A 196 -8.25 -10.09 -10.87
C HIS A 196 -8.66 -11.15 -9.85
N ARG A 197 -9.35 -10.77 -8.78
CA ARG A 197 -9.90 -11.75 -7.84
C ARG A 197 -10.98 -12.60 -8.54
N SER A 198 -10.94 -13.88 -8.23
CA SER A 198 -11.83 -14.92 -8.78
C SER A 198 -13.13 -14.95 -8.03
#